data_dc702613fea24a74852730df45974844
#
_entry.id   dc702613fea24a74852730df45974844
#
_cell.length_a   1.000
_cell.length_b   1.000
_cell.length_c   1.000
_cell.angle_alpha   90.00
_cell.angle_beta   90.00
_cell.angle_gamma   90.00
#
_symmetry.space_group_name_H-M   'P 1'
#
loop_
_entity.id
_entity.type
_entity.pdbx_description
1 polymer ?
#
loop_
_entity_poly.entity_id
_entity_poly.type
_entity_poly.pdbx_seq_one_letter_code
_entity_poly.pdbx_strand_id
1 'polypeptide(L)'
;SQLPELNALLDGRARGSVTLLDNEGDVFAWRGETYGGDVRAEKVSKHLRNAVIATEDKRFYGHLGVSPRGIASAIRINMSEGRKPFQGHGGSTITQQVAKLLCLGVEYDPTRWKNEAEYETDCRRGSLVRKLKEMPYALALEWKYSKDDILTIYLNRAYLGAGTRGFEAAAQRYFAKSAAQVNPQEAAMLAGLLVAPSTYAPTSNLARSQARANVVLGLMEEQGYLTKAEADAARAAPATLSPQA
;
A
#
# COMPACT_ATOMS: atom_id res chain seq x y z
N SER A 1 17.57 11.87 14.85
CA SER A 1 16.19 12.35 14.68
C SER A 1 15.23 11.31 15.27
N GLN A 2 14.36 11.74 16.18
CA GLN A 2 13.37 10.85 16.74
C GLN A 2 12.26 10.59 15.71
N LEU A 3 11.86 9.33 15.53
CA LEU A 3 10.69 8.98 14.74
C LEU A 3 9.44 9.54 15.44
N PRO A 4 8.46 10.07 14.67
CA PRO A 4 7.21 10.60 15.23
C PRO A 4 6.38 9.54 15.97
N GLU A 5 5.44 9.97 16.78
CA GLU A 5 4.45 9.08 17.37
C GLU A 5 3.53 8.46 16.29
N LEU A 6 3.03 7.24 16.55
CA LEU A 6 2.26 6.47 15.57
C LEU A 6 1.06 7.25 15.03
N ASN A 7 0.29 7.92 15.89
CA ASN A 7 -0.89 8.67 15.46
C ASN A 7 -0.57 9.80 14.48
N ALA A 8 0.57 10.46 14.63
CA ALA A 8 1.02 11.49 13.70
C ALA A 8 1.41 10.90 12.33
N LEU A 9 1.86 9.64 12.29
CA LEU A 9 2.19 8.94 11.06
C LEU A 9 0.97 8.40 10.32
N LEU A 10 -0.14 8.15 11.01
CA LEU A 10 -1.38 7.66 10.41
C LEU A 10 -2.14 8.76 9.68
N ASP A 11 -2.04 10.01 10.13
CA ASP A 11 -2.77 11.13 9.54
C ASP A 11 -2.22 11.49 8.15
N GLY A 12 -2.82 10.89 7.12
CA GLY A 12 -2.50 11.21 5.72
C GLY A 12 -2.87 12.63 5.31
N ARG A 13 -3.65 13.35 6.13
CA ARG A 13 -4.03 14.76 5.91
C ARG A 13 -2.91 15.72 6.25
N ALA A 14 -1.94 15.29 7.04
CA ALA A 14 -0.90 16.16 7.59
C ALA A 14 -0.01 16.81 6.54
N ARG A 15 -0.08 16.38 5.26
CA ARG A 15 0.75 16.93 4.20
C ARG A 15 0.00 16.93 2.86
N GLY A 16 -0.19 18.12 2.30
CA GLY A 16 -0.56 18.31 0.89
C GLY A 16 -2.05 18.31 0.53
N SER A 17 -2.98 18.12 1.47
CA SER A 17 -4.41 18.29 1.21
C SER A 17 -4.95 19.59 1.82
N VAL A 18 -5.81 20.30 1.09
CA VAL A 18 -6.55 21.44 1.60
C VAL A 18 -7.92 20.94 2.04
N THR A 19 -8.23 21.13 3.32
CA THR A 19 -9.55 20.89 3.87
C THR A 19 -10.38 22.15 3.69
N LEU A 20 -11.54 22.04 3.05
CA LEU A 20 -12.50 23.11 2.96
C LEU A 20 -13.53 22.96 4.08
N LEU A 21 -13.65 23.99 4.91
CA LEU A 21 -14.61 24.06 6.00
C LEU A 21 -15.78 24.92 5.59
N ASP A 22 -16.98 24.59 6.06
CA ASP A 22 -18.14 25.47 5.96
C ASP A 22 -18.08 26.59 7.02
N ASN A 23 -19.11 27.40 7.04
CA ASN A 23 -19.20 28.55 7.97
C ASN A 23 -19.33 28.13 9.46
N GLU A 24 -19.65 26.88 9.71
CA GLU A 24 -19.77 26.30 11.05
C GLU A 24 -18.50 25.58 11.49
N GLY A 25 -17.51 25.50 10.57
CA GLY A 25 -16.22 24.84 10.81
C GLY A 25 -16.23 23.34 10.50
N ASP A 26 -17.30 22.82 9.92
CA ASP A 26 -17.40 21.43 9.52
C ASP A 26 -16.73 21.19 8.15
N VAL A 27 -16.10 20.05 8.01
CA VAL A 27 -15.43 19.67 6.77
C VAL A 27 -16.46 19.32 5.72
N PHE A 28 -16.54 20.10 4.64
CA PHE A 28 -17.45 19.81 3.54
C PHE A 28 -16.75 19.33 2.27
N ALA A 29 -15.45 19.60 2.08
CA ALA A 29 -14.70 19.14 0.93
C ALA A 29 -13.20 19.04 1.22
N TRP A 30 -12.53 18.19 0.42
CA TRP A 30 -11.07 18.02 0.40
C TRP A 30 -10.57 18.37 -0.98
N ARG A 31 -9.48 19.10 -1.05
CA ARG A 31 -8.73 19.30 -2.29
C ARG A 31 -7.43 18.48 -2.21
N GLY A 32 -7.26 17.53 -3.11
CA GLY A 32 -6.14 16.61 -3.11
C GLY A 32 -6.59 15.16 -3.10
N GLU A 33 -5.82 14.29 -2.48
CA GLU A 33 -6.13 12.85 -2.38
C GLU A 33 -7.30 12.61 -1.40
N THR A 34 -8.19 11.71 -1.77
CA THR A 34 -9.31 11.30 -0.90
C THR A 34 -8.77 10.50 0.29
N TYR A 35 -9.17 10.89 1.47
CA TYR A 35 -8.83 10.23 2.73
C TYR A 35 -10.07 9.65 3.39
N GLY A 36 -10.05 8.36 3.68
CA GLY A 36 -11.20 7.60 4.19
C GLY A 36 -11.24 7.39 5.70
N GLY A 37 -10.33 8.01 6.44
CA GLY A 37 -10.15 7.78 7.88
C GLY A 37 -9.08 6.74 8.19
N ASP A 38 -8.63 6.72 9.46
CA ASP A 38 -7.61 5.80 9.93
C ASP A 38 -8.18 4.40 10.18
N VAL A 39 -7.44 3.37 9.77
CA VAL A 39 -7.74 1.98 10.09
C VAL A 39 -6.54 1.31 10.76
N ARG A 40 -6.82 0.42 11.72
CA ARG A 40 -5.81 -0.43 12.36
C ARG A 40 -5.71 -1.76 11.64
N ALA A 41 -4.49 -2.31 11.52
CA ALA A 41 -4.25 -3.60 10.86
C ALA A 41 -5.07 -4.74 11.48
N GLU A 42 -5.32 -4.68 12.79
CA GLU A 42 -6.11 -5.69 13.51
C GLU A 42 -7.62 -5.60 13.22
N LYS A 43 -8.11 -4.45 12.74
CA LYS A 43 -9.52 -4.19 12.49
C LYS A 43 -9.95 -4.27 11.05
N VAL A 44 -9.01 -4.26 10.10
CA VAL A 44 -9.35 -4.51 8.69
C VAL A 44 -9.73 -5.97 8.48
N SER A 45 -10.41 -6.24 7.36
CA SER A 45 -10.69 -7.61 6.94
C SER A 45 -9.40 -8.47 6.97
N LYS A 46 -9.49 -9.67 7.54
CA LYS A 46 -8.36 -10.63 7.50
C LYS A 46 -7.93 -10.93 6.06
N HIS A 47 -8.88 -10.92 5.13
CA HIS A 47 -8.60 -11.13 3.70
C HIS A 47 -7.76 -10.00 3.12
N LEU A 48 -8.03 -8.76 3.53
CA LEU A 48 -7.25 -7.60 3.08
C LEU A 48 -5.82 -7.67 3.62
N ARG A 49 -5.64 -7.90 4.90
CA ARG A 49 -4.31 -8.07 5.51
C ARG A 49 -3.54 -9.20 4.84
N ASN A 50 -4.17 -10.35 4.66
CA ASN A 50 -3.56 -11.51 4.04
C ASN A 50 -3.20 -11.26 2.56
N ALA A 51 -4.08 -10.59 1.80
CA ALA A 51 -3.83 -10.24 0.40
C ALA A 51 -2.62 -9.30 0.25
N VAL A 52 -2.51 -8.30 1.10
CA VAL A 52 -1.38 -7.36 1.10
C VAL A 52 -0.07 -8.07 1.42
N ILE A 53 -0.05 -8.88 2.47
CA ILE A 53 1.15 -9.63 2.89
C ILE A 53 1.55 -10.65 1.82
N ALA A 54 0.60 -11.40 1.28
CA ALA A 54 0.85 -12.39 0.24
C ALA A 54 1.44 -11.77 -1.03
N THR A 55 1.01 -10.57 -1.38
CA THR A 55 1.42 -9.87 -2.60
C THR A 55 2.75 -9.16 -2.45
N GLU A 56 2.93 -8.44 -1.35
CA GLU A 56 4.04 -7.49 -1.18
C GLU A 56 5.20 -8.05 -0.36
N ASP A 57 4.93 -8.87 0.63
CA ASP A 57 5.95 -9.30 1.58
C ASP A 57 5.52 -10.57 2.34
N LYS A 58 5.58 -11.71 1.67
CA LYS A 58 5.09 -12.98 2.23
C LYS A 58 5.74 -13.42 3.55
N ARG A 59 6.89 -12.85 3.90
CA ARG A 59 7.61 -13.12 5.15
C ARG A 59 7.59 -11.95 6.12
N PHE A 60 6.62 -11.05 5.97
CA PHE A 60 6.55 -9.80 6.74
C PHE A 60 6.74 -10.00 8.24
N TYR A 61 6.05 -10.95 8.84
CA TYR A 61 6.15 -11.22 10.28
C TYR A 61 7.44 -11.93 10.70
N GLY A 62 8.25 -12.40 9.76
CA GLY A 62 9.44 -13.20 10.04
C GLY A 62 10.79 -12.53 9.81
N HIS A 63 10.83 -11.28 9.31
CA HIS A 63 12.07 -10.54 9.09
C HIS A 63 12.14 -9.26 9.94
N LEU A 64 13.32 -8.63 9.97
CA LEU A 64 13.59 -7.41 10.74
C LEU A 64 13.68 -6.16 9.84
N GLY A 65 12.69 -6.00 8.95
CA GLY A 65 12.58 -4.83 8.06
C GLY A 65 13.29 -4.96 6.72
N VAL A 66 14.21 -5.90 6.59
CA VAL A 66 14.93 -6.24 5.35
C VAL A 66 14.87 -7.76 5.16
N SER A 67 14.63 -8.21 3.94
CA SER A 67 14.56 -9.63 3.62
C SER A 67 15.60 -10.02 2.58
N PRO A 68 16.78 -10.53 2.98
CA PRO A 68 17.79 -11.04 2.05
C PRO A 68 17.25 -12.11 1.11
N ARG A 69 16.38 -12.99 1.64
CA ARG A 69 15.71 -14.02 0.84
C ARG A 69 14.75 -13.42 -0.19
N GLY A 70 14.06 -12.34 0.18
CA GLY A 70 13.18 -11.59 -0.74
C GLY A 70 13.97 -10.95 -1.88
N ILE A 71 15.12 -10.36 -1.58
CA ILE A 71 16.03 -9.78 -2.56
C ILE A 71 16.56 -10.86 -3.52
N ALA A 72 17.05 -11.97 -2.99
CA ALA A 72 17.55 -13.09 -3.80
C ALA A 72 16.44 -13.68 -4.70
N SER A 73 15.23 -13.83 -4.17
CA SER A 73 14.07 -14.31 -4.93
C SER A 73 13.71 -13.34 -6.06
N ALA A 74 13.68 -12.04 -5.79
CA ALA A 74 13.38 -11.01 -6.80
C ALA A 74 14.43 -10.99 -7.93
N ILE A 75 15.71 -11.09 -7.57
CA ILE A 75 16.80 -11.19 -8.57
C ILE A 75 16.61 -12.42 -9.45
N ARG A 76 16.33 -13.58 -8.86
CA ARG A 76 16.11 -14.82 -9.61
C ARG A 76 14.94 -14.71 -10.58
N ILE A 77 13.80 -14.15 -10.13
CA ILE A 77 12.62 -13.95 -10.97
C ILE A 77 12.93 -13.00 -12.12
N ASN A 78 13.56 -11.86 -11.84
CA ASN A 78 13.91 -10.89 -12.88
C ASN A 78 14.83 -11.51 -13.95
N MET A 79 15.83 -12.26 -13.53
CA MET A 79 16.75 -12.95 -14.45
C MET A 79 16.04 -14.03 -15.26
N SER A 80 15.13 -14.81 -14.66
CA SER A 80 14.36 -15.84 -15.38
C SER A 80 13.41 -15.25 -16.42
N GLU A 81 12.99 -14.00 -16.23
CA GLU A 81 12.15 -13.25 -17.15
C GLU A 81 12.95 -12.35 -18.12
N GLY A 82 14.28 -12.54 -18.18
CA GLY A 82 15.16 -11.80 -19.09
C GLY A 82 15.37 -10.32 -18.72
N ARG A 83 15.01 -9.93 -17.49
CA ARG A 83 15.20 -8.56 -16.97
C ARG A 83 16.54 -8.43 -16.23
N LYS A 84 16.99 -7.19 -16.02
CA LYS A 84 18.13 -6.93 -15.15
C LYS A 84 17.81 -7.31 -13.71
N PRO A 85 18.80 -7.70 -12.88
CA PRO A 85 18.57 -8.22 -11.52
C PRO A 85 17.65 -7.38 -10.62
N PHE A 86 17.67 -6.05 -10.79
CA PHE A 86 16.88 -5.11 -10.00
C PHE A 86 15.77 -4.41 -10.79
N GLN A 87 15.40 -4.94 -11.95
CA GLN A 87 14.38 -4.38 -12.83
C GLN A 87 13.10 -5.21 -12.77
N GLY A 88 12.03 -4.64 -12.26
CA GLY A 88 10.73 -5.31 -12.10
C GLY A 88 10.47 -5.69 -10.64
N HIS A 89 10.60 -6.95 -10.26
CA HIS A 89 10.43 -7.37 -8.87
C HIS A 89 11.53 -6.78 -7.99
N GLY A 90 11.14 -5.94 -7.03
CA GLY A 90 12.08 -5.15 -6.24
C GLY A 90 12.60 -5.83 -4.97
N GLY A 91 11.95 -6.87 -4.48
CA GLY A 91 12.28 -7.55 -3.21
C GLY A 91 12.21 -6.63 -1.99
N SER A 92 11.53 -5.49 -2.09
CA SER A 92 11.34 -4.57 -0.97
C SER A 92 10.31 -5.10 0.00
N THR A 93 10.58 -4.98 1.30
CA THR A 93 9.65 -5.32 2.36
C THR A 93 8.58 -4.23 2.52
N ILE A 94 7.47 -4.57 3.20
CA ILE A 94 6.46 -3.56 3.60
C ILE A 94 7.13 -2.47 4.45
N THR A 95 8.03 -2.83 5.35
CA THR A 95 8.75 -1.86 6.20
C THR A 95 9.61 -0.90 5.38
N GLN A 96 10.32 -1.37 4.35
CA GLN A 96 11.04 -0.50 3.43
C GLN A 96 10.10 0.42 2.63
N GLN A 97 8.95 -0.08 2.22
CA GLN A 97 7.93 0.73 1.56
C GLN A 97 7.36 1.81 2.48
N VAL A 98 7.15 1.51 3.77
CA VAL A 98 6.76 2.52 4.78
C VAL A 98 7.84 3.59 4.91
N ALA A 99 9.11 3.23 5.02
CA ALA A 99 10.20 4.20 5.06
C ALA A 99 10.18 5.14 3.85
N LYS A 100 9.90 4.59 2.67
CA LYS A 100 9.74 5.37 1.43
C LYS A 100 8.52 6.28 1.47
N LEU A 101 7.36 5.77 1.88
CA LEU A 101 6.12 6.54 1.98
C LEU A 101 6.24 7.73 2.95
N LEU A 102 6.99 7.56 4.02
CA LEU A 102 7.27 8.60 5.02
C LEU A 102 8.42 9.53 4.64
N CYS A 103 9.05 9.34 3.49
CA CYS A 103 10.22 10.10 3.04
C CYS A 103 11.37 10.11 4.06
N LEU A 104 11.55 9.04 4.83
CA LEU A 104 12.59 8.97 5.84
C LEU A 104 13.99 9.16 5.23
N GLY A 105 14.82 9.96 5.89
CA GLY A 105 16.17 10.30 5.42
C GLY A 105 16.24 11.37 4.33
N VAL A 106 15.14 12.01 3.99
CA VAL A 106 15.08 13.16 3.10
C VAL A 106 14.25 14.25 3.78
N GLU A 107 14.92 15.27 4.32
CA GLU A 107 14.24 16.38 4.97
C GLU A 107 13.69 17.37 3.94
N TYR A 108 12.56 17.98 4.25
CA TYR A 108 11.98 19.01 3.41
C TYR A 108 12.84 20.27 3.45
N ASP A 109 13.23 20.74 2.27
CA ASP A 109 13.99 21.97 2.08
C ASP A 109 13.22 22.89 1.11
N PRO A 110 12.68 24.03 1.59
CA PRO A 110 11.90 24.94 0.75
C PRO A 110 12.71 25.59 -0.36
N THR A 111 14.05 25.53 -0.30
CA THR A 111 14.91 26.02 -1.39
C THR A 111 15.02 25.04 -2.55
N ARG A 112 14.78 23.74 -2.28
CA ARG A 112 14.86 22.65 -3.25
C ARG A 112 13.52 22.30 -3.87
N TRP A 113 12.45 22.34 -3.09
CA TRP A 113 11.08 21.99 -3.55
C TRP A 113 10.12 23.16 -3.31
N LYS A 114 9.29 23.44 -4.29
CA LYS A 114 8.31 24.55 -4.24
C LYS A 114 7.22 24.34 -3.18
N ASN A 115 6.90 23.08 -2.90
CA ASN A 115 5.89 22.70 -1.93
C ASN A 115 6.11 21.24 -1.45
N GLU A 116 5.37 20.83 -0.44
CA GLU A 116 5.47 19.50 0.12
C GLU A 116 5.07 18.41 -0.87
N ALA A 117 4.12 18.65 -1.78
CA ALA A 117 3.68 17.67 -2.78
C ALA A 117 4.82 17.35 -3.77
N GLU A 118 5.58 18.36 -4.19
CA GLU A 118 6.78 18.16 -5.03
C GLU A 118 7.86 17.37 -4.29
N TYR A 119 8.10 17.70 -3.04
CA TYR A 119 9.01 16.97 -2.15
C TYR A 119 8.59 15.50 -1.99
N GLU A 120 7.33 15.22 -1.70
CA GLU A 120 6.85 13.84 -1.54
C GLU A 120 6.95 13.04 -2.84
N THR A 121 6.65 13.66 -3.98
CA THR A 121 6.80 13.03 -5.28
C THR A 121 8.26 12.69 -5.57
N ASP A 122 9.17 13.61 -5.31
CA ASP A 122 10.61 13.41 -5.54
C ASP A 122 11.23 12.42 -4.55
N CYS A 123 10.88 12.54 -3.27
CA CYS A 123 11.39 11.64 -2.24
C CYS A 123 10.96 10.18 -2.43
N ARG A 124 9.84 9.94 -3.09
CA ARG A 124 9.32 8.59 -3.39
C ARG A 124 9.83 8.00 -4.71
N ARG A 125 10.59 8.75 -5.50
CA ARG A 125 11.21 8.21 -6.73
C ARG A 125 12.17 7.08 -6.41
N GLY A 126 12.00 5.96 -7.10
CA GLY A 126 12.84 4.78 -6.90
C GLY A 126 14.23 4.94 -7.54
N SER A 127 15.28 4.72 -6.75
CA SER A 127 16.64 4.51 -7.25
C SER A 127 17.35 3.49 -6.36
N LEU A 128 18.40 2.84 -6.88
CA LEU A 128 19.20 1.90 -6.08
C LEU A 128 19.86 2.57 -4.87
N VAL A 129 20.37 3.77 -5.05
CA VAL A 129 20.98 4.56 -3.97
C VAL A 129 19.97 4.85 -2.88
N ARG A 130 18.74 5.20 -3.29
CA ARG A 130 17.67 5.44 -2.35
C ARG A 130 17.28 4.18 -1.60
N LYS A 131 17.17 3.06 -2.30
CA LYS A 131 16.83 1.76 -1.70
C LYS A 131 17.84 1.36 -0.62
N LEU A 132 19.13 1.62 -0.84
CA LEU A 132 20.17 1.40 0.16
C LEU A 132 20.04 2.35 1.37
N LYS A 133 19.67 3.61 1.12
CA LYS A 133 19.42 4.60 2.19
C LYS A 133 18.17 4.27 3.03
N GLU A 134 17.19 3.60 2.47
CA GLU A 134 15.97 3.19 3.19
C GLU A 134 16.22 2.05 4.19
N MET A 135 17.23 1.22 3.98
CA MET A 135 17.48 0.05 4.83
C MET A 135 17.70 0.39 6.31
N PRO A 136 18.54 1.36 6.71
CA PRO A 136 18.70 1.75 8.11
C PRO A 136 17.38 2.27 8.73
N TYR A 137 16.59 2.99 7.95
CA TYR A 137 15.31 3.50 8.42
C TYR A 137 14.26 2.39 8.59
N ALA A 138 14.28 1.37 7.73
CA ALA A 138 13.45 0.19 7.90
C ALA A 138 13.79 -0.55 9.20
N LEU A 139 15.07 -0.70 9.53
CA LEU A 139 15.50 -1.28 10.81
C LEU A 139 15.07 -0.41 12.00
N ALA A 140 15.16 0.91 11.88
CA ALA A 140 14.71 1.83 12.93
C ALA A 140 13.18 1.77 13.15
N LEU A 141 12.40 1.61 12.08
CA LEU A 141 10.95 1.40 12.17
C LEU A 141 10.63 0.10 12.94
N GLU A 142 11.31 -1.00 12.63
CA GLU A 142 11.12 -2.28 13.31
C GLU A 142 11.56 -2.22 14.79
N TRP A 143 12.52 -1.37 15.11
CA TRP A 143 12.93 -1.16 16.49
C TRP A 143 11.89 -0.38 17.31
N LYS A 144 11.24 0.61 16.67
CA LYS A 144 10.28 1.49 17.36
C LYS A 144 8.85 0.96 17.37
N TYR A 145 8.42 0.32 16.30
CA TYR A 145 7.03 -0.09 16.07
C TYR A 145 6.87 -1.59 15.97
N SER A 146 5.73 -2.12 16.40
CA SER A 146 5.36 -3.51 16.15
C SER A 146 5.10 -3.75 14.65
N LYS A 147 5.10 -5.01 14.24
CA LYS A 147 4.71 -5.39 12.87
C LYS A 147 3.31 -4.89 12.50
N ASP A 148 2.36 -5.00 13.41
CA ASP A 148 1.00 -4.53 13.19
C ASP A 148 0.92 -3.00 13.10
N ASP A 149 1.74 -2.27 13.84
CA ASP A 149 1.86 -0.82 13.70
C ASP A 149 2.44 -0.42 12.34
N ILE A 150 3.47 -1.10 11.87
CA ILE A 150 4.07 -0.86 10.56
C ILE A 150 3.07 -1.17 9.45
N LEU A 151 2.35 -2.29 9.54
CA LEU A 151 1.30 -2.63 8.59
C LEU A 151 0.17 -1.59 8.62
N THR A 152 -0.21 -1.11 9.81
CA THR A 152 -1.22 -0.05 9.97
C THR A 152 -0.81 1.23 9.25
N ILE A 153 0.44 1.67 9.40
CA ILE A 153 0.96 2.84 8.66
C ILE A 153 0.85 2.60 7.15
N TYR A 154 1.26 1.43 6.68
CA TYR A 154 1.20 1.06 5.27
C TYR A 154 -0.23 1.09 4.73
N LEU A 155 -1.19 0.48 5.44
CA LEU A 155 -2.59 0.43 5.04
C LEU A 155 -3.25 1.82 4.97
N ASN A 156 -2.77 2.79 5.72
CA ASN A 156 -3.31 4.15 5.70
C ASN A 156 -2.62 5.08 4.69
N ARG A 157 -1.42 4.74 4.23
CA ARG A 157 -0.63 5.64 3.38
C ARG A 157 -0.40 5.18 1.95
N ALA A 158 -0.67 3.93 1.62
CA ALA A 158 -0.50 3.42 0.26
C ALA A 158 -1.43 4.12 -0.72
N TYR A 159 -0.90 4.52 -1.88
CA TYR A 159 -1.69 5.08 -2.96
C TYR A 159 -2.35 3.96 -3.78
N LEU A 160 -3.65 4.07 -4.02
CA LEU A 160 -4.48 3.01 -4.61
C LEU A 160 -5.25 3.45 -5.86
N GLY A 161 -4.78 4.48 -6.54
CA GLY A 161 -5.39 4.99 -7.76
C GLY A 161 -6.63 5.86 -7.50
N ALA A 162 -7.17 6.46 -8.54
CA ALA A 162 -8.36 7.32 -8.51
C ALA A 162 -8.32 8.41 -7.42
N GLY A 163 -7.12 8.94 -7.11
CA GLY A 163 -6.94 9.93 -6.05
C GLY A 163 -7.12 9.39 -4.62
N THR A 164 -7.17 8.07 -4.43
CA THR A 164 -7.34 7.45 -3.11
C THR A 164 -5.99 7.13 -2.46
N ARG A 165 -5.87 7.50 -1.19
CA ARG A 165 -4.74 7.12 -0.35
C ARG A 165 -5.26 6.39 0.88
N GLY A 166 -4.68 5.22 1.15
CA GLY A 166 -5.14 4.31 2.19
C GLY A 166 -6.24 3.37 1.73
N PHE A 167 -6.28 2.21 2.37
CA PHE A 167 -7.20 1.12 2.00
C PHE A 167 -8.65 1.40 2.38
N GLU A 168 -8.91 2.19 3.44
CA GLU A 168 -10.28 2.59 3.77
C GLU A 168 -10.86 3.50 2.68
N ALA A 169 -10.12 4.50 2.23
CA ALA A 169 -10.54 5.37 1.14
C ALA A 169 -10.80 4.57 -0.15
N ALA A 170 -9.93 3.62 -0.49
CA ALA A 170 -10.08 2.78 -1.67
C ALA A 170 -11.27 1.83 -1.56
N ALA A 171 -11.50 1.19 -0.40
CA ALA A 171 -12.65 0.33 -0.18
C ALA A 171 -13.97 1.10 -0.28
N GLN A 172 -14.04 2.30 0.29
CA GLN A 172 -15.20 3.17 0.15
C GLN A 172 -15.41 3.62 -1.30
N ARG A 173 -14.35 4.06 -1.97
CA ARG A 173 -14.41 4.53 -3.35
C ARG A 173 -14.90 3.45 -4.30
N TYR A 174 -14.29 2.26 -4.25
CA TYR A 174 -14.56 1.22 -5.23
C TYR A 174 -15.76 0.34 -4.88
N PHE A 175 -16.01 0.09 -3.61
CA PHE A 175 -17.01 -0.88 -3.15
C PHE A 175 -18.09 -0.30 -2.25
N ALA A 176 -18.01 0.97 -1.86
CA ALA A 176 -18.89 1.59 -0.85
C ALA A 176 -18.96 0.77 0.45
N LYS A 177 -17.84 0.19 0.85
CA LYS A 177 -17.68 -0.63 2.05
C LYS A 177 -16.50 -0.15 2.89
N SER A 178 -16.54 -0.43 4.18
CA SER A 178 -15.36 -0.34 5.04
C SER A 178 -14.32 -1.41 4.65
N ALA A 179 -13.05 -1.07 4.78
CA ALA A 179 -11.94 -2.02 4.65
C ALA A 179 -12.03 -3.19 5.64
N ALA A 180 -12.80 -3.03 6.73
CA ALA A 180 -13.09 -4.10 7.70
C ALA A 180 -14.00 -5.20 7.14
N GLN A 181 -14.73 -4.94 6.06
CA GLN A 181 -15.79 -5.82 5.55
C GLN A 181 -15.56 -6.36 4.15
N VAL A 182 -14.44 -6.03 3.52
CA VAL A 182 -14.13 -6.53 2.17
C VAL A 182 -13.96 -8.05 2.17
N ASN A 183 -14.52 -8.69 1.15
CA ASN A 183 -14.41 -10.13 0.93
C ASN A 183 -13.06 -10.50 0.25
N PRO A 184 -12.75 -11.79 0.04
CA PRO A 184 -11.49 -12.20 -0.57
C PRO A 184 -11.22 -11.58 -1.95
N GLN A 185 -12.20 -11.54 -2.84
CA GLN A 185 -12.04 -10.99 -4.18
C GLN A 185 -11.87 -9.46 -4.17
N GLU A 186 -12.57 -8.76 -3.30
CA GLU A 186 -12.40 -7.31 -3.11
C GLU A 186 -11.03 -6.99 -2.50
N ALA A 187 -10.63 -7.75 -1.49
CA ALA A 187 -9.30 -7.64 -0.88
C ALA A 187 -8.18 -7.87 -1.90
N ALA A 188 -8.31 -8.91 -2.72
CA ALA A 188 -7.35 -9.21 -3.78
C ALA A 188 -7.28 -8.11 -4.84
N MET A 189 -8.41 -7.51 -5.21
CA MET A 189 -8.45 -6.37 -6.13
C MET A 189 -7.72 -5.16 -5.55
N LEU A 190 -7.95 -4.82 -4.30
CA LEU A 190 -7.27 -3.70 -3.63
C LEU A 190 -5.76 -3.95 -3.52
N ALA A 191 -5.34 -5.12 -3.09
CA ALA A 191 -3.91 -5.46 -3.02
C ALA A 191 -3.25 -5.48 -4.40
N GLY A 192 -3.98 -5.87 -5.43
CA GLY A 192 -3.51 -5.86 -6.81
C GLY A 192 -3.17 -4.48 -7.36
N LEU A 193 -3.71 -3.41 -6.77
CA LEU A 193 -3.41 -2.03 -7.16
C LEU A 193 -1.99 -1.59 -6.80
N LEU A 194 -1.40 -2.18 -5.78
CA LEU A 194 -0.12 -1.72 -5.21
C LEU A 194 1.03 -1.70 -6.20
N VAL A 195 1.05 -2.62 -7.16
CA VAL A 195 2.12 -2.71 -8.16
C VAL A 195 2.09 -1.56 -9.17
N ALA A 196 0.90 -1.12 -9.57
CA ALA A 196 0.70 -0.04 -10.54
C ALA A 196 -0.73 0.51 -10.38
N PRO A 197 -0.97 1.42 -9.41
CA PRO A 197 -2.32 1.86 -9.05
C PRO A 197 -3.12 2.46 -10.20
N SER A 198 -2.49 3.27 -11.04
CA SER A 198 -3.17 3.88 -12.18
C SER A 198 -3.51 2.88 -13.29
N THR A 199 -2.67 1.85 -13.47
CA THR A 199 -2.87 0.80 -14.47
C THR A 199 -3.98 -0.17 -14.07
N TYR A 200 -4.02 -0.54 -12.80
CA TYR A 200 -4.93 -1.55 -12.28
C TYR A 200 -6.16 -0.99 -11.57
N ALA A 201 -6.33 0.33 -11.52
CA ALA A 201 -7.56 0.92 -10.97
C ALA A 201 -8.80 0.36 -11.68
N PRO A 202 -9.78 -0.20 -10.95
CA PRO A 202 -10.94 -0.82 -11.57
C PRO A 202 -11.84 0.19 -12.29
N THR A 203 -11.74 1.46 -11.94
CA THR A 203 -12.41 2.57 -12.67
C THR A 203 -11.78 2.85 -14.03
N SER A 204 -10.52 2.50 -14.24
CA SER A 204 -9.83 2.67 -15.52
C SER A 204 -10.02 1.45 -16.43
N ASN A 205 -9.94 0.24 -15.88
CA ASN A 205 -10.13 -1.00 -16.61
C ASN A 205 -10.50 -2.14 -15.63
N LEU A 206 -11.80 -2.41 -15.52
CA LEU A 206 -12.31 -3.41 -14.58
C LEU A 206 -11.78 -4.82 -14.89
N ALA A 207 -11.77 -5.22 -16.16
CA ALA A 207 -11.30 -6.56 -16.55
C ALA A 207 -9.82 -6.78 -16.18
N ARG A 208 -8.99 -5.77 -16.41
CA ARG A 208 -7.56 -5.81 -16.03
C ARG A 208 -7.38 -5.89 -14.51
N SER A 209 -8.16 -5.12 -13.77
CA SER A 209 -8.16 -5.15 -12.30
C SER A 209 -8.59 -6.51 -11.76
N GLN A 210 -9.64 -7.11 -12.33
CA GLN A 210 -10.10 -8.46 -11.97
C GLN A 210 -9.05 -9.53 -12.31
N ALA A 211 -8.39 -9.43 -13.46
CA ALA A 211 -7.31 -10.35 -13.83
C ALA A 211 -6.13 -10.27 -12.85
N ARG A 212 -5.75 -9.07 -12.43
CA ARG A 212 -4.72 -8.88 -11.40
C ARG A 212 -5.17 -9.42 -10.03
N ALA A 213 -6.43 -9.22 -9.66
CA ALA A 213 -7.01 -9.80 -8.44
C ALA A 213 -6.91 -11.33 -8.44
N ASN A 214 -7.13 -11.99 -9.58
CA ASN A 214 -6.99 -13.44 -9.70
C ASN A 214 -5.54 -13.91 -9.45
N VAL A 215 -4.55 -13.14 -9.85
CA VAL A 215 -3.14 -13.41 -9.51
C VAL A 215 -2.93 -13.33 -8.00
N VAL A 216 -3.48 -12.33 -7.35
CA VAL A 216 -3.39 -12.17 -5.89
C VAL A 216 -4.10 -13.32 -5.16
N LEU A 217 -5.28 -13.73 -5.62
CA LEU A 217 -5.99 -14.89 -5.07
C LEU A 217 -5.14 -16.17 -5.15
N GLY A 218 -4.42 -16.36 -6.26
CA GLY A 218 -3.48 -17.46 -6.42
C GLY A 218 -2.32 -17.43 -5.40
N LEU A 219 -1.78 -16.25 -5.14
CA LEU A 219 -0.75 -16.06 -4.10
C LEU A 219 -1.29 -16.35 -2.69
N MET A 220 -2.52 -15.94 -2.41
CA MET A 220 -3.19 -16.21 -1.14
C MET A 220 -3.43 -17.72 -0.93
N GLU A 221 -3.83 -18.42 -1.97
CA GLU A 221 -4.00 -19.89 -1.96
C GLU A 221 -2.66 -20.58 -1.75
N GLU A 222 -1.64 -20.23 -2.53
CA GLU A 222 -0.29 -20.80 -2.45
C GLU A 222 0.33 -20.64 -1.05
N GLN A 223 0.06 -19.52 -0.39
CA GLN A 223 0.58 -19.22 0.95
C GLN A 223 -0.33 -19.71 2.09
N GLY A 224 -1.43 -20.40 1.78
CA GLY A 224 -2.31 -21.01 2.76
C GLY A 224 -3.32 -20.07 3.43
N TYR A 225 -3.51 -18.87 2.89
CA TYR A 225 -4.52 -17.92 3.39
C TYR A 225 -5.95 -18.22 2.89
N LEU A 226 -6.07 -18.92 1.78
CA LEU A 226 -7.32 -19.42 1.24
C LEU A 226 -7.15 -20.90 0.90
N THR A 227 -8.20 -21.68 1.10
CA THR A 227 -8.29 -23.03 0.52
C THR A 227 -8.49 -22.92 -1.00
N LYS A 228 -8.25 -24.02 -1.74
CA LYS A 228 -8.55 -24.08 -3.16
C LYS A 228 -10.01 -23.76 -3.44
N ALA A 229 -10.94 -24.30 -2.65
CA ALA A 229 -12.37 -24.04 -2.78
C ALA A 229 -12.73 -22.57 -2.58
N GLU A 230 -12.13 -21.90 -1.57
CA GLU A 230 -12.33 -20.48 -1.31
C GLU A 230 -11.77 -19.60 -2.44
N ALA A 231 -10.58 -19.91 -2.94
CA ALA A 231 -9.98 -19.21 -4.06
C ALA A 231 -10.79 -19.37 -5.35
N ASP A 232 -11.26 -20.58 -5.65
CA ASP A 232 -12.10 -20.85 -6.81
C ASP A 232 -13.45 -20.12 -6.72
N ALA A 233 -14.07 -20.09 -5.55
CA ALA A 233 -15.30 -19.35 -5.31
C ALA A 233 -15.10 -17.83 -5.50
N ALA A 234 -14.00 -17.28 -5.03
CA ALA A 234 -13.66 -15.87 -5.22
C ALA A 234 -13.41 -15.52 -6.70
N ARG A 235 -12.76 -16.39 -7.46
CA ARG A 235 -12.57 -16.22 -8.92
C ARG A 235 -13.89 -16.30 -9.68
N ALA A 236 -14.83 -17.16 -9.24
CA ALA A 236 -16.14 -17.31 -9.86
C ALA A 236 -17.09 -16.12 -9.60
N ALA A 237 -16.81 -15.32 -8.57
CA ALA A 237 -17.56 -14.12 -8.22
C ALA A 237 -16.64 -12.89 -8.12
N PRO A 238 -16.06 -12.42 -9.24
CA PRO A 238 -15.12 -11.32 -9.25
C PRO A 238 -15.71 -10.06 -8.61
N ALA A 239 -14.85 -9.28 -7.96
CA ALA A 239 -15.26 -7.99 -7.42
C ALA A 239 -15.66 -7.02 -8.54
N THR A 240 -16.71 -6.27 -8.30
CA THR A 240 -17.24 -5.23 -9.19
C THR A 240 -17.30 -3.90 -8.47
N LEU A 241 -17.38 -2.81 -9.23
CA LEU A 241 -17.49 -1.47 -8.69
C LEU A 241 -18.89 -1.22 -8.11
N SER A 242 -18.96 -0.41 -7.06
CA SER A 242 -20.22 0.16 -6.62
C SER A 242 -20.76 1.14 -7.70
N PRO A 243 -22.09 1.36 -7.77
CA PRO A 243 -22.67 2.30 -8.76
C PRO A 243 -22.14 3.73 -8.65
N GLN A 244 -21.55 4.09 -7.52
CA GLN A 244 -21.05 5.45 -7.24
C GLN A 244 -19.52 5.57 -7.42
N ALA A 245 -18.85 4.53 -7.83
CA ALA A 245 -17.41 4.50 -8.00
C ALA A 245 -16.90 5.32 -9.21
#